data_454569caaf2bbd55914d7a3cb5394463
#
_entry.id   454569caaf2bbd55914d7a3cb5394463
#
_cell.length_a   1.000
_cell.length_b   1.000
_cell.length_c   1.000
_cell.angle_alpha   90.00
_cell.angle_beta   90.00
_cell.angle_gamma   90.00
#
_symmetry.space_group_name_H-M   'P 1'
#
loop_
_entity.id
_entity.type
_entity.pdbx_description
1 polymer ?
#
loop_
_entity_poly.entity_id
_entity_poly.type
_entity_poly.pdbx_seq_one_letter_code
_entity_poly.pdbx_strand_id
1 'polypeptide(L)'
;MFAGNFAPRGWAYCDGQLLSIAQNQALFSVIGTIYGGDGRTTFALPDLRGRVAMGPRTGPGLTTRVLGQRFGVQTMSLNLLNLPSHTHTAILSSFLGAVDIPVNTESGGEDDSNPGSGVLANNGKDRFSSETTTNAKYGGQSVPVSGTGNVQIGPTGNNAPFNIIQPVQVINYIICLQGQYPSRS
;
A
#
# COMPACT_ATOMS: atom_id res chain seq x y z
N MET A 1 12.92 20.05 27.45
CA MET A 1 13.65 20.00 26.18
C MET A 1 14.92 20.81 26.31
N PHE A 2 16.03 20.40 25.67
CA PHE A 2 17.32 21.02 25.84
C PHE A 2 18.13 20.90 24.52
N ALA A 3 18.60 22.02 24.02
CA ALA A 3 19.33 22.05 22.75
C ALA A 3 20.86 21.86 22.86
N GLY A 4 21.40 21.69 24.07
CA GLY A 4 22.81 21.47 24.30
C GLY A 4 23.27 20.04 23.97
N ASN A 5 24.56 19.85 23.80
CA ASN A 5 25.19 18.59 23.43
C ASN A 5 25.68 17.74 24.62
N PHE A 6 25.46 18.20 25.86
CA PHE A 6 25.74 17.43 27.08
C PHE A 6 24.65 17.70 28.12
N ALA A 7 24.37 16.72 28.99
CA ALA A 7 23.45 16.90 30.11
C ALA A 7 24.15 17.70 31.21
N PRO A 8 23.57 18.83 31.67
CA PRO A 8 24.14 19.61 32.76
C PRO A 8 24.27 18.78 34.05
N ARG A 9 25.11 19.22 34.98
CA ARG A 9 25.27 18.57 36.27
C ARG A 9 23.93 18.45 36.99
N GLY A 10 23.60 17.27 37.51
CA GLY A 10 22.33 16.99 38.18
C GLY A 10 21.18 16.69 37.22
N TRP A 11 21.45 16.58 35.90
CA TRP A 11 20.47 16.19 34.87
C TRP A 11 20.95 14.96 34.13
N ALA A 12 20.03 14.21 33.54
CA ALA A 12 20.32 13.09 32.66
C ALA A 12 19.47 13.19 31.39
N TYR A 13 19.94 12.61 30.30
CA TYR A 13 19.14 12.43 29.10
C TYR A 13 18.00 11.42 29.34
N CYS A 14 16.91 11.58 28.65
CA CYS A 14 15.80 10.64 28.65
C CYS A 14 16.02 9.56 27.58
N ASP A 15 17.03 8.70 27.80
CA ASP A 15 17.47 7.67 26.87
C ASP A 15 17.13 6.23 27.37
N GLY A 16 16.22 6.13 28.33
CA GLY A 16 15.78 4.84 28.87
C GLY A 16 16.81 4.11 29.76
N GLN A 17 17.88 4.79 30.20
CA GLN A 17 18.91 4.18 31.02
C GLN A 17 18.39 3.81 32.41
N LEU A 18 18.98 2.76 32.99
CA LEU A 18 18.69 2.32 34.34
C LEU A 18 19.50 3.15 35.35
N LEU A 19 18.84 3.56 36.41
CA LEU A 19 19.44 4.27 37.55
C LEU A 19 19.29 3.46 38.83
N SER A 20 20.28 3.60 39.76
CA SER A 20 20.19 3.02 41.07
C SER A 20 19.17 3.76 41.92
N ILE A 21 18.26 3.01 42.56
CA ILE A 21 17.26 3.56 43.49
C ILE A 21 17.97 4.19 44.70
N ALA A 22 19.03 3.53 45.21
CA ALA A 22 19.75 4.00 46.38
C ALA A 22 20.37 5.39 46.22
N GLN A 23 20.75 5.76 44.98
CA GLN A 23 21.35 7.06 44.65
C GLN A 23 20.33 8.10 44.19
N ASN A 24 19.11 7.69 43.84
CA ASN A 24 18.09 8.56 43.23
C ASN A 24 16.70 8.34 43.86
N GLN A 25 16.62 8.21 45.19
CA GLN A 25 15.40 7.85 45.92
C GLN A 25 14.27 8.84 45.68
N ALA A 26 14.56 10.15 45.68
CA ALA A 26 13.55 11.19 45.42
C ALA A 26 12.94 11.07 44.04
N LEU A 27 13.75 10.84 43.00
CA LEU A 27 13.27 10.66 41.63
C LEU A 27 12.46 9.37 41.50
N PHE A 28 12.96 8.27 42.09
CA PHE A 28 12.24 6.98 42.08
C PHE A 28 10.86 7.09 42.75
N SER A 29 10.73 7.83 43.83
CA SER A 29 9.43 8.02 44.50
C SER A 29 8.39 8.78 43.64
N VAL A 30 8.84 9.53 42.63
CA VAL A 30 7.98 10.26 41.69
C VAL A 30 7.62 9.41 40.47
N ILE A 31 8.60 8.77 39.83
CA ILE A 31 8.38 8.07 38.57
C ILE A 31 8.25 6.54 38.70
N GLY A 32 8.69 5.96 39.82
CA GLY A 32 8.58 4.52 40.07
C GLY A 32 9.24 3.69 38.96
N THR A 33 8.58 2.59 38.60
CA THR A 33 8.98 1.66 37.51
C THR A 33 8.19 1.86 36.23
N ILE A 34 7.51 3.01 36.06
CA ILE A 34 6.63 3.29 34.91
C ILE A 34 7.37 3.12 33.58
N TYR A 35 8.66 3.44 33.54
CA TYR A 35 9.49 3.36 32.32
C TYR A 35 10.38 2.11 32.29
N GLY A 36 10.40 1.30 33.35
CA GLY A 36 11.16 0.05 33.47
C GLY A 36 12.00 -0.04 34.73
N GLY A 37 12.87 -1.02 34.81
CA GLY A 37 13.65 -1.37 35.99
C GLY A 37 13.01 -2.49 36.83
N ASP A 38 13.74 -3.00 37.83
CA ASP A 38 13.27 -4.08 38.71
C ASP A 38 12.46 -3.57 39.92
N GLY A 39 12.45 -2.26 40.15
CA GLY A 39 11.77 -1.64 41.31
C GLY A 39 12.32 -1.98 42.67
N ARG A 40 13.46 -2.69 42.72
CA ARG A 40 14.11 -3.14 43.92
C ARG A 40 15.50 -2.51 44.10
N THR A 41 16.27 -2.52 43.03
CA THR A 41 17.63 -1.93 42.99
C THR A 41 17.72 -0.87 41.90
N THR A 42 16.92 -0.96 40.84
CA THR A 42 16.96 -0.09 39.68
C THR A 42 15.57 0.37 39.20
N PHE A 43 15.55 1.50 38.54
CA PHE A 43 14.42 2.02 37.76
C PHE A 43 14.94 2.65 36.48
N ALA A 44 14.09 2.76 35.45
CA ALA A 44 14.46 3.35 34.18
C ALA A 44 13.95 4.78 34.02
N LEU A 45 14.72 5.60 33.32
CA LEU A 45 14.26 6.88 32.81
C LEU A 45 13.38 6.69 31.55
N PRO A 46 12.54 7.67 31.19
CA PRO A 46 11.86 7.65 29.90
C PRO A 46 12.83 7.52 28.74
N ASP A 47 12.47 6.76 27.69
CA ASP A 47 13.20 6.73 26.44
C ASP A 47 12.44 7.56 25.39
N LEU A 48 12.93 8.76 25.11
CA LEU A 48 12.36 9.69 24.16
C LEU A 48 13.18 9.80 22.87
N ARG A 49 14.15 8.91 22.66
CA ARG A 49 14.93 8.88 21.41
C ARG A 49 14.03 8.54 20.22
N GLY A 50 13.98 9.44 19.23
CA GLY A 50 13.11 9.29 18.06
C GLY A 50 11.61 9.32 18.36
N ARG A 51 11.20 9.90 19.50
CA ARG A 51 9.81 9.98 19.94
C ARG A 51 9.40 11.41 20.26
N VAL A 52 8.12 11.68 20.04
CA VAL A 52 7.47 12.93 20.47
C VAL A 52 6.78 12.68 21.81
N ALA A 53 6.96 13.61 22.76
CA ALA A 53 6.27 13.54 24.04
C ALA A 53 4.79 13.88 23.86
N MET A 54 3.92 13.08 24.50
CA MET A 54 2.47 13.26 24.50
C MET A 54 1.95 13.20 25.94
N GLY A 55 0.95 14.03 26.25
CA GLY A 55 0.29 13.99 27.56
C GLY A 55 -0.52 12.72 27.78
N PRO A 56 -0.47 12.10 28.98
CA PRO A 56 -1.34 10.97 29.33
C PRO A 56 -2.77 11.44 29.60
N ARG A 57 -3.69 10.50 29.80
CA ARG A 57 -5.12 10.68 30.08
C ARG A 57 -5.96 10.81 28.80
N THR A 58 -7.25 11.08 28.98
CA THR A 58 -8.24 11.21 27.89
C THR A 58 -8.56 12.67 27.67
N GLY A 59 -8.19 13.19 26.50
CA GLY A 59 -8.69 14.50 26.04
C GLY A 59 -10.09 14.35 25.40
N PRO A 60 -10.86 15.44 25.31
CA PRO A 60 -12.16 15.41 24.64
C PRO A 60 -12.04 14.90 23.19
N GLY A 61 -12.78 13.86 22.85
CA GLY A 61 -12.75 13.23 21.52
C GLY A 61 -11.46 12.46 21.17
N LEU A 62 -10.53 12.27 22.12
CA LEU A 62 -9.27 11.60 21.90
C LEU A 62 -9.20 10.26 22.62
N THR A 63 -8.35 9.38 22.10
CA THR A 63 -8.08 8.06 22.70
C THR A 63 -7.32 8.23 24.02
N THR A 64 -7.72 7.47 25.05
CA THR A 64 -7.03 7.39 26.33
C THR A 64 -5.59 6.93 26.18
N ARG A 65 -4.67 7.63 26.83
CA ARG A 65 -3.25 7.30 26.89
C ARG A 65 -2.80 7.11 28.34
N VAL A 66 -1.99 6.09 28.56
CA VAL A 66 -1.46 5.76 29.89
C VAL A 66 -0.04 6.28 29.99
N LEU A 67 0.33 6.79 31.18
CA LEU A 67 1.70 7.25 31.44
C LEU A 67 2.71 6.09 31.21
N GLY A 68 3.79 6.35 30.50
CA GLY A 68 4.77 5.34 30.10
C GLY A 68 4.42 4.55 28.84
N GLN A 69 3.21 4.68 28.28
CA GLN A 69 2.80 4.00 27.07
C GLN A 69 3.63 4.45 25.86
N ARG A 70 4.04 3.47 25.04
CA ARG A 70 4.74 3.69 23.76
C ARG A 70 3.85 3.24 22.61
N PHE A 71 3.75 4.03 21.56
CA PHE A 71 2.95 3.70 20.38
C PHE A 71 3.42 4.52 19.18
N GLY A 72 2.85 4.22 18.01
CA GLY A 72 3.19 4.84 16.74
C GLY A 72 4.27 4.08 15.98
N VAL A 73 4.39 4.40 14.70
CA VAL A 73 5.36 3.83 13.75
C VAL A 73 5.97 4.96 12.94
N GLN A 74 7.15 4.74 12.37
CA GLN A 74 7.83 5.73 11.52
C GLN A 74 7.49 5.57 10.05
N THR A 75 7.18 4.34 9.65
CA THR A 75 6.85 4.00 8.27
C THR A 75 5.55 3.23 8.22
N MET A 76 4.83 3.35 7.12
CA MET A 76 3.59 2.65 6.87
C MET A 76 3.56 2.15 5.43
N SER A 77 3.02 0.94 5.22
CA SER A 77 2.68 0.43 3.89
C SER A 77 1.17 0.48 3.72
N LEU A 78 0.73 0.97 2.57
CA LEU A 78 -0.69 0.89 2.21
C LEU A 78 -1.02 -0.53 1.75
N ASN A 79 -2.10 -1.05 2.26
CA ASN A 79 -2.69 -2.31 1.83
C ASN A 79 -4.16 -2.08 1.44
N LEU A 80 -4.82 -3.11 0.97
CA LEU A 80 -6.21 -3.02 0.49
C LEU A 80 -7.18 -2.50 1.57
N LEU A 81 -6.91 -2.77 2.86
CA LEU A 81 -7.76 -2.33 3.97
C LEU A 81 -7.56 -0.84 4.31
N ASN A 82 -6.42 -0.27 3.92
CA ASN A 82 -6.08 1.13 4.20
C ASN A 82 -6.45 2.08 3.05
N LEU A 83 -6.84 1.54 1.90
CA LEU A 83 -7.26 2.33 0.74
C LEU A 83 -8.77 2.56 0.79
N PRO A 84 -9.24 3.77 0.47
CA PRO A 84 -10.65 4.01 0.24
C PRO A 84 -11.18 3.10 -0.86
N SER A 85 -12.45 2.68 -0.75
CA SER A 85 -13.11 1.93 -1.83
C SER A 85 -13.12 2.78 -3.11
N HIS A 86 -12.57 2.24 -4.17
CA HIS A 86 -12.52 2.88 -5.48
C HIS A 86 -12.68 1.84 -6.58
N THR A 87 -13.10 2.26 -7.82
CA THR A 87 -13.25 1.42 -9.00
C THR A 87 -12.47 2.01 -10.17
N HIS A 88 -12.02 1.15 -11.05
CA HIS A 88 -11.43 1.53 -12.33
C HIS A 88 -12.41 1.15 -13.45
N THR A 89 -12.75 2.09 -14.30
CA THR A 89 -13.52 1.81 -15.50
C THR A 89 -12.56 1.49 -16.63
N ALA A 90 -12.61 0.27 -17.13
CA ALA A 90 -11.95 -0.09 -18.37
C ALA A 90 -12.99 -0.10 -19.48
N ILE A 91 -12.81 0.75 -20.47
CA ILE A 91 -13.66 0.79 -21.67
C ILE A 91 -12.90 0.09 -22.78
N LEU A 92 -13.41 -1.04 -23.22
CA LEU A 92 -13.02 -1.58 -24.51
C LEU A 92 -13.75 -0.75 -25.57
N SER A 93 -13.04 0.21 -26.17
CA SER A 93 -13.57 0.90 -27.36
C SER A 93 -13.78 -0.15 -28.44
N SER A 94 -15.01 -0.30 -28.89
CA SER A 94 -15.55 -1.27 -29.85
C SER A 94 -14.49 -2.03 -30.66
N PHE A 95 -14.37 -3.32 -30.41
CA PHE A 95 -13.67 -4.21 -31.35
C PHE A 95 -14.59 -4.34 -32.58
N LEU A 96 -14.23 -3.69 -33.67
CA LEU A 96 -14.81 -3.87 -34.97
C LEU A 96 -13.82 -4.65 -35.80
N GLY A 97 -14.11 -5.91 -35.99
CA GLY A 97 -13.44 -6.76 -36.96
C GLY A 97 -14.34 -7.04 -38.16
N ALA A 98 -13.74 -7.43 -39.25
CA ALA A 98 -14.48 -7.96 -40.39
C ALA A 98 -13.86 -9.31 -40.76
N VAL A 99 -14.70 -10.28 -41.02
CA VAL A 99 -14.30 -11.57 -41.59
C VAL A 99 -14.63 -11.57 -43.05
N ASP A 100 -13.64 -11.75 -43.88
CA ASP A 100 -13.79 -11.96 -45.30
C ASP A 100 -13.88 -13.48 -45.56
N ILE A 101 -15.01 -13.89 -46.12
CA ILE A 101 -15.18 -15.28 -46.56
C ILE A 101 -14.85 -15.28 -48.06
N PRO A 102 -13.69 -15.82 -48.45
CA PRO A 102 -13.28 -15.90 -49.83
C PRO A 102 -14.22 -16.82 -50.61
N VAL A 103 -14.45 -16.50 -51.84
CA VAL A 103 -15.25 -17.33 -52.78
C VAL A 103 -14.54 -17.43 -54.12
N ASN A 104 -14.84 -18.48 -54.89
CA ASN A 104 -14.51 -18.54 -56.28
C ASN A 104 -15.76 -18.13 -57.12
N THR A 105 -15.59 -17.16 -57.97
CA THR A 105 -16.65 -16.66 -58.84
C THR A 105 -16.48 -17.09 -60.30
N GLU A 106 -15.41 -17.82 -60.60
CA GLU A 106 -15.14 -18.32 -61.97
C GLU A 106 -16.01 -19.54 -62.29
N SER A 107 -16.51 -19.59 -63.49
CA SER A 107 -17.28 -20.74 -63.96
C SER A 107 -16.36 -21.94 -64.25
N GLY A 108 -16.66 -23.07 -63.69
CA GLY A 108 -15.86 -24.29 -63.90
C GLY A 108 -14.74 -24.49 -62.87
N GLY A 109 -14.74 -23.67 -61.79
CA GLY A 109 -13.77 -23.80 -60.68
C GLY A 109 -14.18 -24.78 -59.58
N GLU A 110 -15.21 -25.60 -59.80
CA GLU A 110 -15.74 -26.56 -58.83
C GLU A 110 -14.92 -27.89 -58.92
N ASP A 111 -13.91 -27.99 -58.14
CA ASP A 111 -13.01 -29.14 -58.12
C ASP A 111 -12.87 -29.82 -56.74
N ASP A 112 -13.50 -29.28 -55.73
CA ASP A 112 -13.40 -29.82 -54.36
C ASP A 112 -14.80 -30.05 -53.74
N SER A 113 -15.02 -31.23 -53.27
CA SER A 113 -16.21 -31.63 -52.50
C SER A 113 -16.05 -31.49 -51.01
N ASN A 114 -14.85 -31.09 -50.51
CA ASN A 114 -14.51 -31.01 -49.10
C ASN A 114 -14.67 -29.56 -48.58
N PRO A 115 -15.67 -29.30 -47.74
CA PRO A 115 -15.86 -27.94 -47.15
C PRO A 115 -14.74 -27.51 -46.17
N GLY A 116 -13.87 -28.44 -45.79
CA GLY A 116 -12.78 -28.12 -44.85
C GLY A 116 -11.52 -27.58 -45.55
N SER A 117 -11.38 -27.76 -46.88
CA SER A 117 -10.24 -27.30 -47.64
C SER A 117 -10.59 -26.34 -48.76
N GLY A 118 -11.85 -26.31 -49.20
CA GLY A 118 -12.30 -25.46 -50.30
C GLY A 118 -13.06 -24.22 -49.90
N VAL A 119 -13.17 -23.27 -50.80
CA VAL A 119 -14.04 -22.07 -50.69
C VAL A 119 -15.33 -22.28 -51.48
N LEU A 120 -16.35 -21.50 -51.15
CA LEU A 120 -17.64 -21.57 -51.82
C LEU A 120 -17.52 -21.22 -53.30
N ALA A 121 -18.11 -22.07 -54.16
CA ALA A 121 -18.11 -21.90 -55.58
C ALA A 121 -19.53 -21.57 -56.10
N ASN A 122 -19.63 -21.06 -57.34
CA ASN A 122 -20.78 -20.36 -57.84
C ASN A 122 -21.74 -21.17 -58.76
N ASN A 123 -21.53 -22.42 -59.05
CA ASN A 123 -22.35 -22.97 -60.14
C ASN A 123 -23.41 -24.01 -59.74
N GLY A 124 -23.51 -24.37 -58.53
CA GLY A 124 -24.67 -25.13 -58.08
C GLY A 124 -24.62 -26.65 -58.21
N LYS A 125 -23.50 -27.25 -58.60
CA LYS A 125 -23.29 -28.71 -58.57
C LYS A 125 -22.28 -29.10 -57.52
N ASP A 126 -21.09 -28.61 -57.64
CA ASP A 126 -20.11 -28.66 -56.53
C ASP A 126 -20.06 -27.30 -55.92
N ARG A 127 -19.86 -27.22 -54.62
CA ARG A 127 -20.06 -26.00 -53.86
C ARG A 127 -18.78 -25.41 -53.33
N PHE A 128 -17.67 -26.07 -53.62
CA PHE A 128 -16.36 -25.69 -53.10
C PHE A 128 -15.34 -25.68 -54.24
N SER A 129 -14.35 -24.84 -54.10
CA SER A 129 -13.21 -24.75 -55.03
C SER A 129 -11.90 -24.73 -54.21
N SER A 130 -10.85 -25.33 -54.73
CA SER A 130 -9.51 -25.21 -54.17
C SER A 130 -8.89 -23.83 -54.38
N GLU A 131 -9.45 -23.03 -55.29
CA GLU A 131 -8.93 -21.71 -55.63
C GLU A 131 -9.91 -20.58 -55.24
N THR A 132 -9.36 -19.41 -54.96
CA THR A 132 -10.15 -18.20 -54.65
C THR A 132 -10.02 -17.17 -55.76
N THR A 133 -11.12 -16.52 -56.14
CA THR A 133 -11.03 -15.35 -56.99
C THR A 133 -10.51 -14.18 -56.22
N THR A 134 -9.49 -13.49 -56.71
CA THR A 134 -8.85 -12.36 -56.01
C THR A 134 -9.86 -11.28 -55.70
N ASN A 135 -9.93 -10.87 -54.44
CA ASN A 135 -10.86 -9.86 -53.88
C ASN A 135 -12.35 -10.24 -53.93
N ALA A 136 -12.71 -11.47 -54.34
CA ALA A 136 -14.11 -11.90 -54.24
C ALA A 136 -14.45 -12.39 -52.83
N LYS A 137 -15.59 -11.96 -52.28
CA LYS A 137 -16.05 -12.29 -50.95
C LYS A 137 -17.50 -12.74 -50.98
N TYR A 138 -17.90 -13.59 -50.08
CA TYR A 138 -19.29 -14.03 -49.94
C TYR A 138 -20.21 -12.83 -49.69
N GLY A 139 -21.26 -12.71 -50.50
CA GLY A 139 -22.19 -11.57 -50.43
C GLY A 139 -21.64 -10.21 -50.89
N GLY A 140 -20.42 -10.17 -51.48
CA GLY A 140 -19.77 -8.95 -51.98
C GLY A 140 -19.30 -7.98 -50.96
N GLN A 141 -19.42 -8.32 -49.66
CA GLN A 141 -19.03 -7.45 -48.52
C GLN A 141 -18.36 -8.27 -47.41
N SER A 142 -17.55 -7.60 -46.62
CA SER A 142 -17.01 -8.16 -45.39
C SER A 142 -18.11 -8.33 -44.35
N VAL A 143 -18.17 -9.46 -43.68
CA VAL A 143 -19.10 -9.72 -42.57
C VAL A 143 -18.56 -9.03 -41.30
N PRO A 144 -19.29 -8.03 -40.79
CA PRO A 144 -18.86 -7.35 -39.59
C PRO A 144 -18.96 -8.30 -38.37
N VAL A 145 -17.93 -8.37 -37.61
CA VAL A 145 -17.90 -9.10 -36.33
C VAL A 145 -17.75 -8.11 -35.20
N SER A 146 -18.72 -8.12 -34.29
CA SER A 146 -18.64 -7.36 -33.04
C SER A 146 -18.58 -8.31 -31.87
N GLY A 147 -17.78 -7.96 -30.87
CA GLY A 147 -17.65 -8.75 -29.65
C GLY A 147 -17.49 -7.86 -28.42
N THR A 148 -17.95 -8.35 -27.27
CA THR A 148 -17.63 -7.78 -25.95
C THR A 148 -16.53 -8.58 -25.34
N GLY A 149 -15.47 -7.92 -24.90
CA GLY A 149 -14.36 -8.55 -24.18
C GLY A 149 -14.33 -8.11 -22.72
N ASN A 150 -13.95 -9.01 -21.82
CA ASN A 150 -13.60 -8.64 -20.46
C ASN A 150 -12.20 -8.05 -20.43
N VAL A 151 -12.08 -6.80 -19.95
CA VAL A 151 -10.78 -6.18 -19.71
C VAL A 151 -10.40 -6.46 -18.25
N GLN A 152 -9.36 -7.22 -18.04
CA GLN A 152 -8.80 -7.43 -16.73
C GLN A 152 -7.76 -6.35 -16.43
N ILE A 153 -8.06 -5.50 -15.44
CA ILE A 153 -7.11 -4.52 -14.94
C ILE A 153 -6.19 -5.22 -13.96
N GLY A 154 -4.89 -5.23 -14.25
CA GLY A 154 -3.89 -5.78 -13.35
C GLY A 154 -3.72 -4.96 -12.07
N PRO A 155 -3.12 -5.55 -11.02
CA PRO A 155 -2.83 -4.83 -9.80
C PRO A 155 -1.84 -3.69 -10.06
N THR A 156 -2.12 -2.53 -9.45
CA THR A 156 -1.24 -1.35 -9.49
C THR A 156 -0.68 -1.09 -8.10
N GLY A 157 0.61 -0.75 -8.02
CA GLY A 157 1.30 -0.45 -6.77
C GLY A 157 2.23 -1.58 -6.32
N ASN A 158 3.17 -1.24 -5.44
CA ASN A 158 4.22 -2.14 -4.99
C ASN A 158 4.22 -2.35 -3.46
N ASN A 159 3.21 -1.85 -2.74
CA ASN A 159 3.11 -1.91 -1.27
C ASN A 159 4.39 -1.40 -0.56
N ALA A 160 5.17 -0.55 -1.23
CA ALA A 160 6.41 -0.01 -0.66
C ALA A 160 6.10 0.83 0.59
N PRO A 161 6.85 0.63 1.68
CA PRO A 161 6.66 1.45 2.86
C PRO A 161 7.09 2.90 2.59
N PHE A 162 6.34 3.84 3.12
CA PHE A 162 6.67 5.27 3.07
C PHE A 162 6.73 5.84 4.48
N ASN A 163 7.53 6.91 4.62
CA ASN A 163 7.73 7.58 5.90
C ASN A 163 6.52 8.49 6.22
N ILE A 164 6.01 8.40 7.46
CA ILE A 164 4.89 9.20 7.97
C ILE A 164 5.32 10.22 9.03
N ILE A 165 6.63 10.39 9.24
CA ILE A 165 7.14 11.38 10.18
C ILE A 165 6.99 12.77 9.56
N GLN A 166 6.29 13.67 10.29
CA GLN A 166 6.27 15.09 9.93
C GLN A 166 7.66 15.72 10.08
N PRO A 167 7.92 16.87 9.45
CA PRO A 167 9.16 17.63 9.68
C PRO A 167 9.35 17.92 11.17
N VAL A 168 10.49 17.52 11.73
CA VAL A 168 10.83 17.68 13.14
C VAL A 168 12.23 18.28 13.30
N GLN A 169 12.41 19.05 14.36
CA GLN A 169 13.74 19.47 14.82
C GLN A 169 14.15 18.58 15.97
N VAL A 170 15.28 17.89 15.84
CA VAL A 170 15.80 17.00 16.88
C VAL A 170 16.49 17.82 17.97
N ILE A 171 16.01 17.66 19.19
CA ILE A 171 16.60 18.23 20.40
C ILE A 171 16.54 17.21 21.53
N ASN A 172 17.40 17.38 22.53
CA ASN A 172 17.46 16.46 23.66
C ASN A 172 16.30 16.66 24.64
N TYR A 173 15.85 15.56 25.25
CA TYR A 173 15.03 15.59 26.44
C TYR A 173 15.91 15.27 27.64
N ILE A 174 15.83 16.09 28.67
CA ILE A 174 16.56 15.89 29.92
C ILE A 174 15.61 15.88 31.11
N ILE A 175 15.96 15.13 32.15
CA ILE A 175 15.26 15.02 33.41
C ILE A 175 16.20 15.42 34.56
N CYS A 176 15.68 16.14 35.54
CA CYS A 176 16.45 16.48 36.74
C CYS A 176 16.57 15.27 37.64
N LEU A 177 17.79 14.93 38.06
CA LEU A 177 18.07 13.83 38.98
C LEU A 177 18.00 14.25 40.45
N GLN A 178 18.26 15.52 40.73
CA GLN A 178 18.35 16.08 42.08
C GLN A 178 17.48 17.31 42.22
N GLY A 179 16.69 17.40 43.26
CA GLY A 179 15.78 18.53 43.50
C GLY A 179 15.04 18.36 44.81
N GLN A 180 14.26 19.36 45.18
CA GLN A 180 13.33 19.26 46.32
C GLN A 180 12.18 18.30 45.93
N TYR A 181 11.80 17.43 46.85
CA TYR A 181 10.67 16.54 46.68
C TYR A 181 9.37 17.34 46.57
N PRO A 182 8.58 17.15 45.50
CA PRO A 182 7.29 17.84 45.39
C PRO A 182 6.33 17.34 46.47
N SER A 183 5.76 18.25 47.24
CA SER A 183 4.68 17.91 48.15
C SER A 183 3.45 17.46 47.37
N ARG A 184 2.82 16.36 47.82
CA ARG A 184 1.50 16.00 47.32
C ARG A 184 0.48 16.83 48.06
N SER A 185 -0.01 17.86 47.45
CA SER A 185 -1.20 18.60 47.91
C SER A 185 -2.47 17.90 47.45
#